data_9a917301880c8bf2738b8d888f40842e
#
_entry.id   9a917301880c8bf2738b8d888f40842e
#
_cell.length_a   1.000
_cell.length_b   1.000
_cell.length_c   1.000
_cell.angle_alpha   90.00
_cell.angle_beta   90.00
_cell.angle_gamma   90.00
#
_symmetry.space_group_name_H-M   'P 1'
#
loop_
_entity.id
_entity.type
_entity.pdbx_description
1 polymer ?
#
loop_
_entity_poly.entity_id
_entity_poly.type
_entity_poly.pdbx_seq_one_letter_code
_entity_poly.pdbx_strand_id
1 'polypeptide(L)'
;MKKRWTALLLALAMLSALAVGALADEQKKDETAAEETAQTTPDAAGTLRFENLSARMKTGYYTVMSLEENIAAIECIDYDKMYEDLRDGLNLIADYQWGMIQAGQSGSYAYETLEQRYNNARKTFDDIKDGKLQKDYADTVRQLRNMQDSLTAMGESLYVNLLSLEDQSAALIRQTAALDRTIEEVKLRYELGQVSAMTLQQTEAGKAQVESGKAAIDAAVAQLRRQLNAMIGEELTAPLTLNALPEVTAEQLTAMDVEKDLEKAKAASYDLYAAKLTLEDADEEYKDKAGDLGYNKDNYEYIAVKHQWQAAQYTYNAAVQNFELSFRSLYDSVQSYASALNAAKVSLECERSDLAAAQLRYEQGTISENALHTAEDELYTAQDTVSGAERDLFTAYNNYRWAVDYGLLAG
;
A
#
# COMPACT_ATOMS: atom_id res chain seq x y z
N MET A 1 5.82 -23.17 -1.85
CA MET A 1 5.22 -22.13 -2.70
C MET A 1 4.60 -22.65 -4.00
N LYS A 2 5.30 -23.39 -4.88
CA LYS A 2 4.70 -23.88 -6.15
C LYS A 2 3.51 -24.84 -5.99
N LYS A 3 3.45 -25.64 -4.93
CA LYS A 3 2.37 -26.62 -4.69
C LYS A 3 1.03 -25.98 -4.22
N ARG A 4 1.09 -24.85 -3.49
CA ARG A 4 -0.12 -24.11 -3.03
C ARG A 4 -0.81 -23.38 -4.18
N TRP A 5 -0.05 -22.80 -5.13
CA TRP A 5 -0.62 -22.14 -6.32
C TRP A 5 -1.31 -23.11 -7.28
N THR A 6 -0.83 -24.33 -7.39
CA THR A 6 -1.48 -25.38 -8.22
C THR A 6 -2.77 -25.90 -7.59
N ALA A 7 -2.87 -25.94 -6.26
CA ALA A 7 -4.11 -26.30 -5.56
C ALA A 7 -5.20 -25.23 -5.72
N LEU A 8 -4.84 -23.95 -5.67
CA LEU A 8 -5.77 -22.84 -5.85
C LEU A 8 -6.36 -22.82 -7.27
N LEU A 9 -5.56 -23.04 -8.30
CA LEU A 9 -6.03 -23.12 -9.70
C LEU A 9 -6.87 -24.37 -9.99
N LEU A 10 -6.59 -25.48 -9.30
CA LEU A 10 -7.39 -26.71 -9.43
C LEU A 10 -8.73 -26.63 -8.69
N ALA A 11 -8.79 -25.96 -7.54
CA ALA A 11 -10.02 -25.73 -6.79
C ALA A 11 -10.96 -24.78 -7.55
N LEU A 12 -10.44 -23.70 -8.15
CA LEU A 12 -11.25 -22.82 -9.04
C LEU A 12 -11.74 -23.53 -10.30
N ALA A 13 -10.93 -24.45 -10.87
CA ALA A 13 -11.31 -25.21 -12.07
C ALA A 13 -12.35 -26.32 -11.74
N MET A 14 -12.37 -26.85 -10.49
CA MET A 14 -13.40 -27.82 -10.09
C MET A 14 -14.72 -27.15 -9.74
N LEU A 15 -14.72 -25.92 -9.18
CA LEU A 15 -15.93 -25.14 -8.96
C LEU A 15 -16.64 -24.75 -10.27
N SER A 16 -15.88 -24.51 -11.35
CA SER A 16 -16.47 -24.22 -12.69
C SER A 16 -17.11 -25.46 -13.36
N ALA A 17 -16.74 -26.68 -12.95
CA ALA A 17 -17.32 -27.92 -13.48
C ALA A 17 -18.59 -28.39 -12.76
N LEU A 18 -18.87 -27.86 -11.54
CA LEU A 18 -20.09 -28.15 -10.75
C LEU A 18 -21.18 -27.08 -10.88
N ALA A 19 -20.86 -25.93 -11.48
CA ALA A 19 -21.77 -24.76 -11.59
C ALA A 19 -22.72 -24.80 -12.79
N VAL A 20 -23.04 -25.95 -13.35
CA VAL A 20 -24.08 -26.11 -14.42
C VAL A 20 -25.40 -26.62 -13.84
N GLY A 21 -25.82 -26.13 -12.68
CA GLY A 21 -27.06 -26.64 -12.12
C GLY A 21 -27.77 -25.83 -11.05
N ALA A 22 -27.48 -24.56 -10.85
CA ALA A 22 -28.29 -23.76 -9.94
C ALA A 22 -28.27 -22.27 -10.30
N LEU A 23 -29.15 -21.89 -11.20
CA LEU A 23 -29.67 -20.51 -11.31
C LEU A 23 -31.11 -20.52 -10.81
N ALA A 24 -31.33 -19.82 -9.74
CA ALA A 24 -32.54 -19.22 -9.16
C ALA A 24 -32.73 -19.58 -7.68
N ASP A 25 -32.44 -18.69 -6.78
CA ASP A 25 -33.50 -18.00 -6.04
C ASP A 25 -32.92 -16.82 -5.19
N GLU A 26 -33.83 -15.86 -4.98
CA GLU A 26 -33.68 -14.52 -4.45
C GLU A 26 -33.10 -14.40 -3.02
N GLN A 27 -32.38 -13.33 -2.86
CA GLN A 27 -32.30 -12.39 -1.72
C GLN A 27 -32.75 -12.87 -0.33
N LYS A 28 -31.79 -12.89 0.58
CA LYS A 28 -32.00 -12.44 1.95
C LYS A 28 -30.82 -11.62 2.45
N LYS A 29 -31.13 -10.34 2.61
CA LYS A 29 -30.33 -9.35 3.31
C LYS A 29 -30.30 -9.75 4.78
N ASP A 30 -29.14 -9.94 5.36
CA ASP A 30 -28.94 -9.81 6.80
C ASP A 30 -27.82 -8.82 7.08
N GLU A 31 -28.26 -7.71 7.67
CA GLU A 31 -27.43 -6.69 8.28
C GLU A 31 -26.74 -7.30 9.50
N THR A 32 -25.42 -7.23 9.55
CA THR A 32 -24.66 -6.98 10.79
C THR A 32 -23.16 -6.98 10.51
N ALA A 33 -22.62 -5.82 10.29
CA ALA A 33 -21.32 -5.34 10.79
C ALA A 33 -21.28 -3.83 10.50
N ALA A 34 -21.78 -3.06 11.45
CA ALA A 34 -21.52 -1.63 11.45
C ALA A 34 -20.05 -1.41 11.82
N GLU A 35 -19.17 -1.37 10.83
CA GLU A 35 -17.95 -0.58 10.94
C GLU A 35 -18.41 0.86 11.15
N GLU A 36 -17.93 1.45 12.23
CA GLU A 36 -18.07 2.86 12.57
C GLU A 36 -17.38 3.70 11.47
N THR A 37 -18.08 3.87 10.34
CA THR A 37 -17.70 4.86 9.34
C THR A 37 -17.92 6.21 10.00
N ALA A 38 -16.83 6.81 10.46
CA ALA A 38 -16.80 8.25 10.71
C ALA A 38 -17.50 8.91 9.51
N GLN A 39 -18.59 9.64 9.76
CA GLN A 39 -19.35 10.32 8.71
C GLN A 39 -18.44 11.39 8.09
N THR A 40 -17.65 11.00 7.11
CA THR A 40 -16.84 11.93 6.34
C THR A 40 -17.78 12.76 5.46
N THR A 41 -17.65 14.07 5.55
CA THR A 41 -18.44 14.98 4.70
C THR A 41 -18.18 14.63 3.23
N PRO A 42 -19.22 14.45 2.40
CA PRO A 42 -19.02 14.13 0.98
C PRO A 42 -18.16 15.19 0.28
N ASP A 43 -17.34 14.76 -0.68
CA ASP A 43 -16.56 15.66 -1.50
C ASP A 43 -17.47 16.46 -2.43
N ALA A 44 -17.10 17.72 -2.69
CA ALA A 44 -17.72 18.47 -3.77
C ALA A 44 -17.31 17.87 -5.13
N ALA A 45 -18.14 18.06 -6.16
CA ALA A 45 -17.85 17.55 -7.49
C ALA A 45 -16.47 18.04 -7.99
N GLY A 46 -15.63 17.12 -8.44
CA GLY A 46 -14.26 17.42 -8.92
C GLY A 46 -13.25 17.74 -7.82
N THR A 47 -13.60 17.51 -6.54
CA THR A 47 -12.64 17.63 -5.43
C THR A 47 -12.43 16.29 -4.74
N LEU A 48 -11.30 16.13 -4.06
CA LEU A 48 -10.97 14.95 -3.28
C LEU A 48 -10.29 15.36 -1.98
N ARG A 49 -10.83 14.88 -0.85
CA ARG A 49 -10.19 14.99 0.46
C ARG A 49 -9.40 13.73 0.75
N PHE A 50 -8.32 13.87 1.50
CA PHE A 50 -7.49 12.75 1.88
C PHE A 50 -8.28 11.69 2.66
N GLU A 51 -9.13 12.10 3.60
CA GLU A 51 -9.94 11.21 4.45
C GLU A 51 -10.96 10.38 3.66
N ASN A 52 -11.40 10.87 2.50
CA ASN A 52 -12.37 10.19 1.66
C ASN A 52 -11.74 9.25 0.63
N LEU A 53 -10.41 9.33 0.45
CA LEU A 53 -9.70 8.57 -0.58
C LEU A 53 -9.93 7.07 -0.46
N SER A 54 -9.73 6.49 0.73
CA SER A 54 -9.91 5.06 0.98
C SER A 54 -11.34 4.60 0.63
N ALA A 55 -12.36 5.35 1.05
CA ALA A 55 -13.75 5.03 0.74
C ALA A 55 -14.04 5.10 -0.77
N ARG A 56 -13.49 6.10 -1.48
CA ARG A 56 -13.65 6.23 -2.93
C ARG A 56 -12.91 5.15 -3.70
N MET A 57 -11.74 4.71 -3.22
CA MET A 57 -11.01 3.60 -3.82
C MET A 57 -11.75 2.27 -3.67
N LYS A 58 -12.41 2.01 -2.53
CA LYS A 58 -13.22 0.81 -2.32
C LYS A 58 -14.38 0.69 -3.33
N THR A 59 -14.95 1.81 -3.76
CA THR A 59 -16.10 1.84 -4.68
C THR A 59 -15.75 2.16 -6.13
N GLY A 60 -14.55 2.70 -6.40
CA GLY A 60 -14.15 3.18 -7.73
C GLY A 60 -12.97 2.43 -8.33
N TYR A 61 -12.08 1.84 -7.52
CA TYR A 61 -10.90 1.17 -8.04
C TYR A 61 -11.18 -0.29 -8.39
N TYR A 62 -11.25 -0.59 -9.68
CA TYR A 62 -11.60 -1.93 -10.17
C TYR A 62 -10.72 -3.05 -9.59
N THR A 63 -9.45 -2.78 -9.28
CA THR A 63 -8.58 -3.78 -8.66
C THR A 63 -9.02 -4.10 -7.23
N VAL A 64 -9.35 -3.08 -6.43
CA VAL A 64 -9.86 -3.26 -5.06
C VAL A 64 -11.23 -3.94 -5.08
N MET A 65 -12.14 -3.52 -5.98
CA MET A 65 -13.44 -4.17 -6.17
C MET A 65 -13.30 -5.64 -6.56
N SER A 66 -12.37 -5.97 -7.46
CA SER A 66 -12.09 -7.37 -7.84
C SER A 66 -11.55 -8.20 -6.67
N LEU A 67 -10.74 -7.61 -5.79
CA LEU A 67 -10.27 -8.29 -4.58
C LEU A 67 -11.44 -8.54 -3.62
N GLU A 68 -12.35 -7.59 -3.46
CA GLU A 68 -13.54 -7.73 -2.62
C GLU A 68 -14.46 -8.86 -3.12
N GLU A 69 -14.73 -8.92 -4.43
CA GLU A 69 -15.50 -10.02 -5.02
C GLU A 69 -14.82 -11.39 -4.83
N ASN A 70 -13.49 -11.44 -4.88
CA ASN A 70 -12.76 -12.68 -4.60
C ASN A 70 -12.86 -13.07 -3.11
N ILE A 71 -12.85 -12.11 -2.19
CA ILE A 71 -13.06 -12.34 -0.77
C ILE A 71 -14.50 -12.87 -0.55
N ALA A 72 -15.50 -12.19 -1.10
CA ALA A 72 -16.89 -12.59 -0.99
C ALA A 72 -17.12 -14.00 -1.58
N ALA A 73 -16.47 -14.35 -2.68
CA ALA A 73 -16.54 -15.68 -3.28
C ALA A 73 -15.98 -16.77 -2.37
N ILE A 74 -14.95 -16.47 -1.57
CA ILE A 74 -14.40 -17.41 -0.57
C ILE A 74 -15.29 -17.46 0.66
N GLU A 75 -15.78 -16.34 1.16
CA GLU A 75 -16.61 -16.24 2.36
C GLU A 75 -18.01 -16.86 2.17
N CYS A 76 -18.51 -16.96 0.95
CA CYS A 76 -19.80 -17.61 0.66
C CYS A 76 -19.74 -19.15 0.59
N ILE A 77 -18.56 -19.77 0.79
CA ILE A 77 -18.41 -21.24 0.72
C ILE A 77 -19.11 -21.89 1.91
N ASP A 78 -20.11 -22.74 1.62
CA ASP A 78 -20.80 -23.60 2.58
C ASP A 78 -20.02 -24.92 2.74
N TYR A 79 -19.17 -24.97 3.76
CA TYR A 79 -18.32 -26.13 4.03
C TYR A 79 -19.14 -27.36 4.47
N ASP A 80 -20.27 -27.18 5.14
CA ASP A 80 -21.11 -28.28 5.60
C ASP A 80 -21.76 -28.96 4.39
N LYS A 81 -22.32 -28.19 3.49
CA LYS A 81 -22.86 -28.69 2.23
C LYS A 81 -21.78 -29.36 1.37
N MET A 82 -20.62 -28.72 1.23
CA MET A 82 -19.50 -29.28 0.49
C MET A 82 -19.01 -30.61 1.07
N TYR A 83 -19.01 -30.74 2.40
CA TYR A 83 -18.68 -31.99 3.10
C TYR A 83 -19.70 -33.09 2.79
N GLU A 84 -20.99 -32.77 2.82
CA GLU A 84 -22.08 -33.74 2.50
C GLU A 84 -22.02 -34.19 1.04
N ASP A 85 -21.86 -33.27 0.09
CA ASP A 85 -21.76 -33.57 -1.34
C ASP A 85 -20.52 -34.44 -1.65
N LEU A 86 -19.39 -34.17 -1.01
CA LEU A 86 -18.17 -34.99 -1.16
C LEU A 86 -18.35 -36.39 -0.56
N ARG A 87 -18.99 -36.51 0.60
CA ARG A 87 -19.28 -37.80 1.22
C ARG A 87 -20.17 -38.70 0.31
N ASP A 88 -21.20 -38.08 -0.26
CA ASP A 88 -22.12 -38.80 -1.14
C ASP A 88 -21.43 -39.17 -2.47
N GLY A 89 -20.60 -38.28 -3.00
CA GLY A 89 -19.76 -38.55 -4.17
C GLY A 89 -18.74 -39.67 -3.93
N LEU A 90 -18.09 -39.71 -2.76
CA LEU A 90 -17.16 -40.77 -2.39
C LEU A 90 -17.86 -42.13 -2.29
N ASN A 91 -19.06 -42.18 -1.68
CA ASN A 91 -19.84 -43.39 -1.59
C ASN A 91 -20.23 -43.90 -3.00
N LEU A 92 -20.66 -43.01 -3.87
CA LEU A 92 -20.99 -43.37 -5.26
C LEU A 92 -19.78 -43.93 -6.02
N ILE A 93 -18.62 -43.34 -5.89
CA ILE A 93 -17.37 -43.82 -6.55
C ILE A 93 -16.99 -45.19 -5.97
N ALA A 94 -17.10 -45.39 -4.67
CA ALA A 94 -16.80 -46.66 -4.00
C ALA A 94 -17.75 -47.79 -4.50
N ASP A 95 -19.06 -47.51 -4.67
CA ASP A 95 -20.04 -48.46 -5.20
C ASP A 95 -19.70 -48.86 -6.64
N TYR A 96 -19.31 -47.91 -7.49
CA TYR A 96 -18.85 -48.21 -8.87
C TYR A 96 -17.57 -49.05 -8.88
N GLN A 97 -16.59 -48.72 -8.04
CA GLN A 97 -15.33 -49.50 -7.92
C GLN A 97 -15.64 -50.94 -7.45
N TRP A 98 -16.54 -51.09 -6.48
CA TRP A 98 -16.97 -52.39 -6.01
C TRP A 98 -17.61 -53.23 -7.11
N GLY A 99 -18.51 -52.65 -7.90
CA GLY A 99 -19.10 -53.29 -9.08
C GLY A 99 -18.08 -53.76 -10.12
N MET A 100 -17.04 -52.94 -10.37
CA MET A 100 -15.94 -53.27 -11.29
C MET A 100 -15.06 -54.38 -10.75
N ILE A 101 -14.81 -54.44 -9.43
CA ILE A 101 -14.09 -55.54 -8.79
C ILE A 101 -14.84 -56.85 -8.95
N GLN A 102 -16.19 -56.85 -8.72
CA GLN A 102 -17.00 -58.03 -8.92
C GLN A 102 -17.05 -58.51 -10.38
N ALA A 103 -16.93 -57.57 -11.32
CA ALA A 103 -16.86 -57.87 -12.75
C ALA A 103 -15.45 -58.28 -13.24
N GLY A 104 -14.47 -58.38 -12.35
CA GLY A 104 -13.09 -58.73 -12.68
C GLY A 104 -12.31 -57.63 -13.43
N GLN A 105 -12.76 -56.36 -13.32
CA GLN A 105 -12.18 -55.22 -14.05
C GLN A 105 -11.33 -54.31 -13.17
N SER A 106 -10.83 -54.79 -12.04
CA SER A 106 -10.00 -54.04 -11.06
C SER A 106 -8.65 -53.53 -11.61
N GLY A 107 -8.17 -54.05 -12.73
CA GLY A 107 -6.96 -53.56 -13.42
C GLY A 107 -7.24 -52.78 -14.69
N SER A 108 -8.47 -52.33 -14.91
CA SER A 108 -8.82 -51.52 -16.08
C SER A 108 -8.47 -50.07 -15.92
N TYR A 109 -8.15 -49.39 -17.02
CA TYR A 109 -7.92 -47.93 -17.01
C TYR A 109 -9.10 -47.13 -16.39
N ALA A 110 -10.33 -47.61 -16.57
CA ALA A 110 -11.48 -47.00 -15.94
C ALA A 110 -11.48 -47.11 -14.41
N TYR A 111 -11.05 -48.26 -13.87
CA TYR A 111 -10.88 -48.43 -12.43
C TYR A 111 -9.79 -47.53 -11.86
N GLU A 112 -8.62 -47.49 -12.50
CA GLU A 112 -7.52 -46.59 -12.08
C GLU A 112 -7.94 -45.11 -12.09
N THR A 113 -8.72 -44.70 -13.12
CA THR A 113 -9.27 -43.33 -13.19
C THR A 113 -10.22 -43.02 -12.02
N LEU A 114 -11.11 -43.98 -11.65
CA LEU A 114 -11.99 -43.85 -10.51
C LEU A 114 -11.22 -43.82 -9.18
N GLU A 115 -10.17 -44.63 -9.06
CA GLU A 115 -9.31 -44.63 -7.88
C GLU A 115 -8.61 -43.30 -7.68
N GLN A 116 -8.09 -42.67 -8.75
CA GLN A 116 -7.50 -41.33 -8.68
C GLN A 116 -8.54 -40.30 -8.28
N ARG A 117 -9.77 -40.36 -8.83
CA ARG A 117 -10.87 -39.46 -8.45
C ARG A 117 -11.27 -39.64 -6.98
N TYR A 118 -11.39 -40.88 -6.53
CA TYR A 118 -11.67 -41.19 -5.13
C TYR A 118 -10.60 -40.61 -4.19
N ASN A 119 -9.33 -40.84 -4.48
CA ASN A 119 -8.22 -40.35 -3.66
C ASN A 119 -8.18 -38.82 -3.60
N ASN A 120 -8.44 -38.13 -4.73
CA ASN A 120 -8.51 -36.67 -4.76
C ASN A 120 -9.69 -36.14 -3.95
N ALA A 121 -10.89 -36.71 -4.15
CA ALA A 121 -12.09 -36.31 -3.41
C ALA A 121 -11.95 -36.61 -1.92
N ARG A 122 -11.35 -37.78 -1.57
CA ARG A 122 -11.07 -38.17 -0.19
C ARG A 122 -10.13 -37.20 0.51
N LYS A 123 -9.10 -36.74 -0.19
CA LYS A 123 -8.20 -35.74 0.38
C LYS A 123 -8.94 -34.43 0.71
N THR A 124 -9.75 -33.91 -0.22
CA THR A 124 -10.55 -32.69 0.02
C THR A 124 -11.53 -32.90 1.17
N PHE A 125 -12.20 -34.08 1.24
CA PHE A 125 -13.09 -34.43 2.32
C PHE A 125 -12.39 -34.44 3.69
N ASP A 126 -11.20 -35.03 3.77
CA ASP A 126 -10.40 -35.06 4.99
C ASP A 126 -9.88 -33.64 5.34
N ASP A 127 -9.47 -32.82 4.35
CA ASP A 127 -9.03 -31.44 4.56
C ASP A 127 -10.18 -30.56 5.11
N ILE A 128 -11.45 -30.77 4.67
CA ILE A 128 -12.62 -30.08 5.25
C ILE A 128 -12.87 -30.56 6.68
N LYS A 129 -12.89 -31.89 6.89
CA LYS A 129 -13.14 -32.50 8.18
C LYS A 129 -12.14 -32.04 9.25
N ASP A 130 -10.87 -31.90 8.88
CA ASP A 130 -9.81 -31.50 9.77
C ASP A 130 -9.67 -29.97 9.89
N GLY A 131 -10.53 -29.20 9.22
CA GLY A 131 -10.51 -27.74 9.22
C GLY A 131 -9.37 -27.12 8.42
N LYS A 132 -8.60 -27.91 7.68
CA LYS A 132 -7.46 -27.40 6.89
C LYS A 132 -7.92 -26.51 5.75
N LEU A 133 -8.95 -26.91 5.02
CA LEU A 133 -9.47 -26.13 3.90
C LEU A 133 -10.00 -24.78 4.36
N GLN A 134 -10.72 -24.74 5.48
CA GLN A 134 -11.22 -23.53 6.11
C GLN A 134 -10.06 -22.58 6.50
N LYS A 135 -9.00 -23.14 7.09
CA LYS A 135 -7.80 -22.38 7.46
C LYS A 135 -7.11 -21.81 6.22
N ASP A 136 -6.89 -22.60 5.17
CA ASP A 136 -6.23 -22.18 3.94
C ASP A 136 -7.00 -21.04 3.25
N TYR A 137 -8.33 -21.10 3.27
CA TYR A 137 -9.17 -20.02 2.72
C TYR A 137 -9.17 -18.78 3.62
N ALA A 138 -9.20 -18.92 4.94
CA ALA A 138 -9.06 -17.79 5.85
C ALA A 138 -7.69 -17.09 5.68
N ASP A 139 -6.62 -17.84 5.48
CA ASP A 139 -5.29 -17.31 5.18
C ASP A 139 -5.29 -16.57 3.84
N THR A 140 -6.00 -17.09 2.84
CA THR A 140 -6.17 -16.44 1.53
C THR A 140 -6.95 -15.14 1.65
N VAL A 141 -8.06 -15.10 2.39
CA VAL A 141 -8.82 -13.87 2.66
C VAL A 141 -7.94 -12.84 3.35
N ARG A 142 -7.17 -13.24 4.37
CA ARG A 142 -6.23 -12.34 5.04
C ARG A 142 -5.19 -11.76 4.08
N GLN A 143 -4.67 -12.57 3.15
CA GLN A 143 -3.77 -12.10 2.09
C GLN A 143 -4.44 -11.07 1.17
N LEU A 144 -5.67 -11.34 0.72
CA LEU A 144 -6.40 -10.43 -0.17
C LEU A 144 -6.71 -9.09 0.52
N ARG A 145 -7.09 -9.12 1.81
CA ARG A 145 -7.29 -7.91 2.61
C ARG A 145 -5.99 -7.10 2.75
N ASN A 146 -4.87 -7.75 3.05
CA ASN A 146 -3.57 -7.08 3.09
C ASN A 146 -3.19 -6.44 1.74
N MET A 147 -3.58 -7.06 0.62
CA MET A 147 -3.39 -6.45 -0.71
C MET A 147 -4.28 -5.22 -0.91
N GLN A 148 -5.53 -5.22 -0.43
CA GLN A 148 -6.42 -4.05 -0.46
C GLN A 148 -5.85 -2.89 0.37
N ASP A 149 -5.36 -3.19 1.58
CA ASP A 149 -4.73 -2.20 2.47
C ASP A 149 -3.47 -1.60 1.83
N SER A 150 -2.63 -2.43 1.21
CA SER A 150 -1.42 -1.99 0.49
C SER A 150 -1.77 -1.08 -0.69
N LEU A 151 -2.83 -1.39 -1.45
CA LEU A 151 -3.31 -0.54 -2.55
C LEU A 151 -3.86 0.80 -2.03
N THR A 152 -4.53 0.79 -0.89
CA THR A 152 -5.02 2.01 -0.24
C THR A 152 -3.88 2.90 0.21
N ALA A 153 -2.87 2.34 0.90
CA ALA A 153 -1.65 3.06 1.30
C ALA A 153 -0.90 3.64 0.09
N MET A 154 -0.84 2.89 -1.03
CA MET A 154 -0.27 3.39 -2.27
C MET A 154 -1.07 4.57 -2.86
N GLY A 155 -2.40 4.53 -2.79
CA GLY A 155 -3.26 5.65 -3.19
C GLY A 155 -3.04 6.90 -2.34
N GLU A 156 -2.89 6.73 -1.03
CA GLU A 156 -2.56 7.83 -0.11
C GLU A 156 -1.19 8.44 -0.40
N SER A 157 -0.20 7.61 -0.68
CA SER A 157 1.14 8.07 -1.11
C SER A 157 1.06 8.82 -2.44
N LEU A 158 0.26 8.36 -3.39
CA LEU A 158 0.04 9.03 -4.67
C LEU A 158 -0.60 10.42 -4.48
N TYR A 159 -1.57 10.54 -3.57
CA TYR A 159 -2.21 11.80 -3.20
C TYR A 159 -1.18 12.81 -2.68
N VAL A 160 -0.36 12.40 -1.72
CA VAL A 160 0.69 13.24 -1.14
C VAL A 160 1.73 13.67 -2.18
N ASN A 161 2.15 12.73 -3.04
CA ASN A 161 3.10 13.01 -4.12
C ASN A 161 2.53 14.01 -5.14
N LEU A 162 1.25 13.91 -5.47
CA LEU A 162 0.59 14.85 -6.38
C LEU A 162 0.57 16.27 -5.79
N LEU A 163 0.20 16.43 -4.51
CA LEU A 163 0.27 17.72 -3.82
C LEU A 163 1.70 18.28 -3.83
N SER A 164 2.71 17.44 -3.57
CA SER A 164 4.11 17.86 -3.60
C SER A 164 4.54 18.39 -4.96
N LEU A 165 4.12 17.76 -6.06
CA LEU A 165 4.45 18.23 -7.41
C LEU A 165 3.67 19.49 -7.80
N GLU A 166 2.42 19.63 -7.34
CA GLU A 166 1.64 20.87 -7.54
C GLU A 166 2.31 22.06 -6.84
N ASP A 167 2.79 21.89 -5.60
CA ASP A 167 3.55 22.91 -4.89
C ASP A 167 4.87 23.25 -5.58
N GLN A 168 5.59 22.23 -6.08
CA GLN A 168 6.81 22.45 -6.86
C GLN A 168 6.56 23.21 -8.16
N SER A 169 5.45 22.90 -8.86
CA SER A 169 5.05 23.67 -10.06
C SER A 169 4.76 25.13 -9.70
N ALA A 170 4.06 25.39 -8.59
CA ALA A 170 3.79 26.74 -8.10
C ALA A 170 5.08 27.52 -7.73
N ALA A 171 6.05 26.85 -7.09
CA ALA A 171 7.35 27.43 -6.77
C ALA A 171 8.11 27.81 -8.05
N LEU A 172 8.10 26.98 -9.09
CA LEU A 172 8.74 27.28 -10.36
C LEU A 172 8.08 28.46 -11.11
N ILE A 173 6.76 28.66 -10.94
CA ILE A 173 6.09 29.87 -11.46
C ILE A 173 6.67 31.13 -10.81
N ARG A 174 6.81 31.13 -9.47
CA ARG A 174 7.40 32.25 -8.73
C ARG A 174 8.87 32.48 -9.14
N GLN A 175 9.65 31.40 -9.26
CA GLN A 175 11.03 31.46 -9.72
C GLN A 175 11.14 32.06 -11.14
N THR A 176 10.25 31.68 -12.05
CA THR A 176 10.22 32.26 -13.41
C THR A 176 9.95 33.76 -13.36
N ALA A 177 9.00 34.22 -12.51
CA ALA A 177 8.72 35.63 -12.34
C ALA A 177 9.92 36.41 -11.75
N ALA A 178 10.68 35.83 -10.80
CA ALA A 178 11.90 36.41 -10.26
C ALA A 178 13.01 36.54 -11.34
N LEU A 179 13.13 35.52 -12.21
CA LEU A 179 14.05 35.57 -13.35
C LEU A 179 13.63 36.61 -14.39
N ASP A 180 12.33 36.84 -14.62
CA ASP A 180 11.86 37.92 -15.50
C ASP A 180 12.30 39.29 -15.00
N ARG A 181 12.13 39.57 -13.70
CA ARG A 181 12.65 40.82 -13.07
C ARG A 181 14.15 40.94 -13.23
N THR A 182 14.89 39.87 -13.04
CA THR A 182 16.35 39.83 -13.22
C THR A 182 16.74 40.09 -14.67
N ILE A 183 16.04 39.53 -15.64
CA ILE A 183 16.30 39.76 -17.09
C ILE A 183 16.05 41.22 -17.46
N GLU A 184 14.98 41.85 -16.97
CA GLU A 184 14.72 43.25 -17.20
C GLU A 184 15.83 44.12 -16.65
N GLU A 185 16.31 43.89 -15.44
CA GLU A 185 17.47 44.61 -14.88
C GLU A 185 18.73 44.40 -15.70
N VAL A 186 19.05 43.15 -16.10
CA VAL A 186 20.23 42.82 -16.90
C VAL A 186 20.15 43.48 -18.29
N LYS A 187 18.96 43.53 -18.91
CA LYS A 187 18.74 44.24 -20.18
C LYS A 187 19.04 45.72 -20.07
N LEU A 188 18.54 46.40 -19.04
CA LEU A 188 18.82 47.78 -18.80
C LEU A 188 20.31 48.04 -18.58
N ARG A 189 20.98 47.19 -17.79
CA ARG A 189 22.44 47.28 -17.59
C ARG A 189 23.23 47.02 -18.86
N TYR A 190 22.76 46.14 -19.74
CA TYR A 190 23.35 45.90 -21.06
C TYR A 190 23.25 47.13 -21.98
N GLU A 191 22.06 47.76 -22.03
CA GLU A 191 21.83 49.00 -22.78
C GLU A 191 22.75 50.15 -22.32
N LEU A 192 23.03 50.21 -21.00
CA LEU A 192 23.93 51.15 -20.39
C LEU A 192 25.43 50.77 -20.55
N GLY A 193 25.72 49.62 -21.20
CA GLY A 193 27.08 49.14 -21.40
C GLY A 193 27.75 48.60 -20.14
N GLN A 194 27.02 48.30 -19.09
CA GLN A 194 27.55 47.85 -17.79
C GLN A 194 27.77 46.33 -17.72
N VAL A 195 27.07 45.56 -18.56
CA VAL A 195 27.21 44.09 -18.64
C VAL A 195 27.36 43.63 -20.08
N SER A 196 27.88 42.42 -20.28
CA SER A 196 28.10 41.89 -21.62
C SER A 196 26.81 41.23 -22.18
N ALA A 197 26.73 41.13 -23.51
CA ALA A 197 25.65 40.35 -24.19
C ALA A 197 25.65 38.89 -23.72
N MET A 198 26.79 38.32 -23.38
CA MET A 198 26.91 36.96 -22.85
C MET A 198 26.19 36.83 -21.50
N THR A 199 26.28 37.83 -20.61
CA THR A 199 25.57 37.83 -19.33
C THR A 199 24.05 37.81 -19.53
N LEU A 200 23.52 38.61 -20.46
CA LEU A 200 22.12 38.61 -20.82
C LEU A 200 21.68 37.26 -21.36
N GLN A 201 22.43 36.68 -22.32
CA GLN A 201 22.10 35.37 -22.86
C GLN A 201 22.15 34.25 -21.82
N GLN A 202 23.08 34.30 -20.86
CA GLN A 202 23.15 33.33 -19.76
C GLN A 202 21.92 33.40 -18.85
N THR A 203 21.44 34.60 -18.54
CA THR A 203 20.25 34.82 -17.73
C THR A 203 18.98 34.31 -18.45
N GLU A 204 18.85 34.62 -19.76
CA GLU A 204 17.75 34.12 -20.59
C GLU A 204 17.77 32.58 -20.73
N ALA A 205 18.94 31.98 -20.88
CA ALA A 205 19.12 30.54 -20.91
C ALA A 205 18.74 29.88 -19.57
N GLY A 206 19.05 30.53 -18.44
CA GLY A 206 18.64 30.09 -17.11
C GLY A 206 17.12 30.06 -16.98
N LYS A 207 16.42 31.10 -17.46
CA LYS A 207 14.93 31.11 -17.50
C LYS A 207 14.38 29.97 -18.34
N ALA A 208 14.90 29.76 -19.56
CA ALA A 208 14.44 28.67 -20.42
C ALA A 208 14.65 27.28 -19.79
N GLN A 209 15.68 27.10 -18.97
CA GLN A 209 15.89 25.85 -18.23
C GLN A 209 14.84 25.66 -17.13
N VAL A 210 14.48 26.71 -16.37
CA VAL A 210 13.42 26.66 -15.36
C VAL A 210 12.05 26.35 -16.00
N GLU A 211 11.73 27.01 -17.11
CA GLU A 211 10.49 26.76 -17.88
C GLU A 211 10.40 25.31 -18.40
N SER A 212 11.52 24.77 -18.89
CA SER A 212 11.62 23.35 -19.29
C SER A 212 11.41 22.41 -18.09
N GLY A 213 12.00 22.71 -16.94
CA GLY A 213 11.81 21.99 -15.69
C GLY A 213 10.35 21.99 -15.25
N LYS A 214 9.70 23.16 -15.31
CA LYS A 214 8.27 23.32 -15.01
C LYS A 214 7.41 22.46 -15.94
N ALA A 215 7.67 22.46 -17.23
CA ALA A 215 6.91 21.64 -18.18
C ALA A 215 7.02 20.13 -17.87
N ALA A 216 8.19 19.67 -17.42
CA ALA A 216 8.37 18.28 -16.98
C ALA A 216 7.56 17.96 -15.71
N ILE A 217 7.54 18.86 -14.73
CA ILE A 217 6.73 18.71 -13.51
C ILE A 217 5.23 18.73 -13.85
N ASP A 218 4.78 19.65 -14.69
CA ASP A 218 3.38 19.73 -15.12
C ASP A 218 2.92 18.44 -15.83
N ALA A 219 3.80 17.82 -16.62
CA ALA A 219 3.55 16.53 -17.25
C ALA A 219 3.43 15.39 -16.21
N ALA A 220 4.29 15.41 -15.17
CA ALA A 220 4.23 14.46 -14.06
C ALA A 220 2.94 14.64 -13.24
N VAL A 221 2.55 15.87 -12.91
CA VAL A 221 1.27 16.21 -12.26
C VAL A 221 0.10 15.65 -13.05
N ALA A 222 0.07 15.87 -14.37
CA ALA A 222 -0.99 15.35 -15.23
C ALA A 222 -1.02 13.82 -15.26
N GLN A 223 0.12 13.15 -15.19
CA GLN A 223 0.22 11.69 -15.12
C GLN A 223 -0.32 11.16 -13.78
N LEU A 224 0.15 11.70 -12.64
CA LEU A 224 -0.31 11.26 -11.31
C LEU A 224 -1.80 11.54 -11.11
N ARG A 225 -2.31 12.68 -11.63
CA ARG A 225 -3.74 12.99 -11.58
C ARG A 225 -4.58 11.96 -12.34
N ARG A 226 -4.12 11.50 -13.52
CA ARG A 226 -4.78 10.41 -14.26
C ARG A 226 -4.75 9.09 -13.49
N GLN A 227 -3.65 8.77 -12.81
CA GLN A 227 -3.55 7.57 -11.98
C GLN A 227 -4.51 7.64 -10.79
N LEU A 228 -4.57 8.78 -10.11
CA LEU A 228 -5.49 8.99 -8.98
C LEU A 228 -6.95 8.92 -9.43
N ASN A 229 -7.30 9.54 -10.58
CA ASN A 229 -8.64 9.44 -11.17
C ASN A 229 -9.03 7.98 -11.45
N ALA A 230 -8.09 7.17 -12.00
CA ALA A 230 -8.33 5.74 -12.20
C ALA A 230 -8.57 4.98 -10.89
N MET A 231 -7.87 5.37 -9.81
CA MET A 231 -8.02 4.72 -8.49
C MET A 231 -9.32 5.12 -7.76
N ILE A 232 -9.90 6.26 -8.08
CA ILE A 232 -11.19 6.70 -7.50
C ILE A 232 -12.39 6.48 -8.42
N GLY A 233 -12.16 5.82 -9.59
CA GLY A 233 -13.23 5.49 -10.54
C GLY A 233 -13.74 6.66 -11.37
N GLU A 234 -12.99 7.75 -11.47
CA GLU A 234 -13.32 8.90 -12.31
C GLU A 234 -12.74 8.76 -13.73
N GLU A 235 -13.22 9.55 -14.65
CA GLU A 235 -12.62 9.63 -16.00
C GLU A 235 -11.16 10.09 -15.91
N LEU A 236 -10.25 9.47 -16.66
CA LEU A 236 -8.80 9.72 -16.61
C LEU A 236 -8.43 11.20 -16.80
N THR A 237 -9.25 11.94 -17.56
CA THR A 237 -9.03 13.36 -17.88
C THR A 237 -9.92 14.29 -17.08
N ALA A 238 -10.73 13.78 -16.15
CA ALA A 238 -11.58 14.62 -15.30
C ALA A 238 -10.72 15.61 -14.50
N PRO A 239 -11.17 16.86 -14.36
CA PRO A 239 -10.52 17.84 -13.50
C PRO A 239 -10.65 17.36 -12.04
N LEU A 240 -9.51 17.25 -11.37
CA LEU A 240 -9.44 16.87 -9.96
C LEU A 240 -8.64 17.90 -9.19
N THR A 241 -9.23 18.43 -8.14
CA THR A 241 -8.59 19.33 -7.18
C THR A 241 -8.43 18.60 -5.85
N LEU A 242 -7.22 18.58 -5.33
CA LEU A 242 -6.94 17.99 -4.03
C LEU A 242 -7.12 19.01 -2.92
N ASN A 243 -7.66 18.59 -1.80
CA ASN A 243 -7.67 19.39 -0.58
C ASN A 243 -6.32 19.26 0.15
N ALA A 244 -6.04 20.23 1.02
CA ALA A 244 -4.87 20.16 1.90
C ALA A 244 -4.91 18.91 2.77
N LEU A 245 -3.73 18.41 3.14
CA LEU A 245 -3.60 17.30 4.07
C LEU A 245 -4.09 17.69 5.47
N PRO A 246 -4.61 16.74 6.24
CA PRO A 246 -4.92 16.95 7.65
C PRO A 246 -3.66 17.34 8.44
N GLU A 247 -3.80 18.27 9.37
CA GLU A 247 -2.71 18.66 10.25
C GLU A 247 -2.46 17.55 11.29
N VAL A 248 -1.19 17.19 11.50
CA VAL A 248 -0.81 16.27 12.58
C VAL A 248 -0.76 17.07 13.89
N THR A 249 -1.65 16.73 14.83
CA THR A 249 -1.79 17.47 16.07
C THR A 249 -0.75 17.05 17.12
N ALA A 250 -0.47 17.95 18.07
CA ALA A 250 0.43 17.66 19.19
C ALA A 250 -0.08 16.51 20.08
N GLU A 251 -1.42 16.37 20.19
CA GLU A 251 -2.03 15.27 20.93
C GLU A 251 -1.75 13.92 20.25
N GLN A 252 -1.83 13.86 18.91
CA GLN A 252 -1.51 12.64 18.17
C GLN A 252 -0.04 12.23 18.36
N LEU A 253 0.88 13.20 18.30
CA LEU A 253 2.31 12.92 18.51
C LEU A 253 2.61 12.47 19.96
N THR A 254 1.92 13.03 20.95
CA THR A 254 2.09 12.68 22.36
C THR A 254 1.47 11.32 22.68
N ALA A 255 0.43 10.90 21.96
CA ALA A 255 -0.24 9.61 22.15
C ALA A 255 0.55 8.41 21.61
N MET A 256 1.60 8.64 20.81
CA MET A 256 2.43 7.57 20.25
C MET A 256 3.24 6.88 21.37
N ASP A 257 3.09 5.55 21.49
CA ASP A 257 3.83 4.69 22.42
C ASP A 257 4.53 3.59 21.64
N VAL A 258 5.83 3.76 21.41
CA VAL A 258 6.62 2.88 20.53
C VAL A 258 6.56 1.41 20.96
N GLU A 259 6.54 1.09 22.24
CA GLU A 259 6.55 -0.31 22.69
C GLU A 259 5.16 -0.95 22.57
N LYS A 260 4.12 -0.25 22.97
CA LYS A 260 2.74 -0.72 22.85
C LYS A 260 2.30 -0.83 21.39
N ASP A 261 2.66 0.17 20.59
CA ASP A 261 2.29 0.23 19.19
C ASP A 261 3.07 -0.77 18.34
N LEU A 262 4.33 -1.09 18.73
CA LEU A 262 5.11 -2.17 18.10
C LEU A 262 4.42 -3.54 18.28
N GLU A 263 3.93 -3.86 19.48
CA GLU A 263 3.25 -5.14 19.70
C GLU A 263 1.94 -5.23 18.92
N LYS A 264 1.20 -4.11 18.81
CA LYS A 264 0.00 -4.02 17.96
C LYS A 264 0.35 -4.21 16.49
N ALA A 265 1.38 -3.53 16.01
CA ALA A 265 1.87 -3.63 14.63
C ALA A 265 2.30 -5.06 14.26
N LYS A 266 3.04 -5.74 15.16
CA LYS A 266 3.43 -7.15 14.96
C LYS A 266 2.22 -8.07 14.82
N ALA A 267 1.19 -7.87 15.66
CA ALA A 267 -0.03 -8.68 15.62
C ALA A 267 -0.84 -8.46 14.33
N ALA A 268 -0.84 -7.22 13.80
CA ALA A 268 -1.52 -6.84 12.58
C ALA A 268 -0.77 -7.30 11.31
N SER A 269 0.57 -7.43 11.36
CA SER A 269 1.40 -7.68 10.18
C SER A 269 1.08 -9.00 9.50
N TYR A 270 0.70 -8.90 8.22
CA TYR A 270 0.55 -10.06 7.35
C TYR A 270 1.91 -10.71 7.03
N ASP A 271 2.96 -9.94 6.85
CA ASP A 271 4.29 -10.45 6.52
C ASP A 271 4.86 -11.33 7.65
N LEU A 272 4.71 -10.90 8.90
CA LEU A 272 5.09 -11.70 10.05
C LEU A 272 4.20 -12.93 10.20
N TYR A 273 2.92 -12.80 9.92
CA TYR A 273 2.00 -13.94 9.90
C TYR A 273 2.40 -14.98 8.84
N ALA A 274 2.67 -14.55 7.60
CA ALA A 274 3.11 -15.43 6.52
C ALA A 274 4.47 -16.09 6.81
N ALA A 275 5.40 -15.34 7.42
CA ALA A 275 6.67 -15.88 7.88
C ALA A 275 6.50 -16.95 8.98
N LYS A 276 5.53 -16.73 9.89
CA LYS A 276 5.18 -17.68 10.93
C LYS A 276 4.57 -18.96 10.34
N LEU A 277 3.67 -18.86 9.38
CA LEU A 277 3.10 -20.03 8.68
C LEU A 277 4.21 -20.85 7.99
N THR A 278 5.16 -20.16 7.36
CA THR A 278 6.30 -20.84 6.74
C THR A 278 7.15 -21.61 7.77
N LEU A 279 7.31 -21.08 8.97
CA LEU A 279 7.98 -21.77 10.07
C LEU A 279 7.15 -22.95 10.59
N GLU A 280 5.83 -22.80 10.73
CA GLU A 280 4.92 -23.86 11.14
C GLU A 280 4.95 -25.03 10.14
N ASP A 281 4.90 -24.75 8.83
CA ASP A 281 5.03 -25.75 7.76
C ASP A 281 6.37 -26.50 7.85
N ALA A 282 7.46 -25.77 8.09
CA ALA A 282 8.79 -26.39 8.23
C ALA A 282 8.92 -27.25 9.51
N ASP A 283 8.23 -26.86 10.59
CA ASP A 283 8.18 -27.60 11.85
C ASP A 283 7.38 -28.91 11.68
N GLU A 284 6.24 -28.85 10.98
CA GLU A 284 5.43 -30.02 10.65
C GLU A 284 6.22 -31.00 9.76
N GLU A 285 6.83 -30.50 8.67
CA GLU A 285 7.66 -31.30 7.77
C GLU A 285 8.85 -31.94 8.50
N TYR A 286 9.48 -31.22 9.45
CA TYR A 286 10.54 -31.76 10.26
C TYR A 286 10.05 -32.90 11.17
N LYS A 287 8.90 -32.71 11.87
CA LYS A 287 8.34 -33.73 12.77
C LYS A 287 7.99 -35.02 12.03
N ASP A 288 7.34 -34.88 10.87
CA ASP A 288 6.93 -36.03 10.05
C ASP A 288 8.14 -36.81 9.54
N LYS A 289 9.05 -36.13 8.83
CA LYS A 289 10.23 -36.78 8.27
C LYS A 289 11.20 -37.30 9.33
N ALA A 290 11.39 -36.56 10.43
CA ALA A 290 12.23 -37.00 11.53
C ALA A 290 11.63 -38.23 12.23
N GLY A 291 10.31 -38.30 12.36
CA GLY A 291 9.59 -39.47 12.88
C GLY A 291 9.80 -40.72 12.00
N ASP A 292 9.58 -40.56 10.67
CA ASP A 292 9.78 -41.65 9.68
C ASP A 292 11.22 -42.18 9.69
N LEU A 293 12.20 -41.31 9.89
CA LEU A 293 13.62 -41.63 9.93
C LEU A 293 14.10 -42.07 11.34
N GLY A 294 13.18 -42.20 12.32
CA GLY A 294 13.45 -42.64 13.68
C GLY A 294 14.40 -41.73 14.45
N TYR A 295 14.44 -40.42 14.11
CA TYR A 295 15.36 -39.43 14.72
C TYR A 295 16.83 -39.81 14.68
N ASN A 296 17.22 -40.58 13.67
CA ASN A 296 18.57 -41.11 13.52
C ASN A 296 19.58 -40.02 13.17
N LYS A 297 20.42 -39.65 14.14
CA LYS A 297 21.43 -38.57 14.01
C LYS A 297 22.59 -38.93 13.03
N ASP A 298 22.72 -40.17 12.64
CA ASP A 298 23.74 -40.63 11.68
C ASP A 298 23.17 -40.64 10.25
N ASN A 299 21.85 -40.45 10.08
CA ASN A 299 21.20 -40.39 8.77
C ASN A 299 21.30 -38.96 8.19
N TYR A 300 21.90 -38.84 6.99
CA TYR A 300 22.08 -37.56 6.32
C TYR A 300 20.73 -36.86 5.98
N GLU A 301 19.67 -37.60 5.69
CA GLU A 301 18.35 -37.07 5.41
C GLU A 301 17.75 -36.43 6.65
N TYR A 302 17.86 -37.04 7.81
CA TYR A 302 17.47 -36.47 9.09
C TYR A 302 18.25 -35.19 9.39
N ILE A 303 19.58 -35.20 9.18
CA ILE A 303 20.42 -34.01 9.38
C ILE A 303 20.00 -32.89 8.46
N ALA A 304 19.71 -33.16 7.18
CA ALA A 304 19.28 -32.17 6.20
C ALA A 304 17.95 -31.50 6.61
N VAL A 305 16.94 -32.30 6.96
CA VAL A 305 15.61 -31.78 7.38
C VAL A 305 15.72 -30.95 8.66
N LYS A 306 16.57 -31.41 9.62
CA LYS A 306 16.84 -30.62 10.83
C LYS A 306 17.46 -29.26 10.53
N HIS A 307 18.41 -29.18 9.61
CA HIS A 307 19.02 -27.92 9.22
C HIS A 307 18.05 -27.03 8.46
N GLN A 308 17.14 -27.56 7.64
CA GLN A 308 16.08 -26.82 6.99
C GLN A 308 15.12 -26.19 8.00
N TRP A 309 14.69 -26.94 9.00
CA TRP A 309 13.88 -26.44 10.11
C TRP A 309 14.60 -25.33 10.90
N GLN A 310 15.88 -25.53 11.25
CA GLN A 310 16.66 -24.49 11.94
C GLN A 310 16.82 -23.23 11.08
N ALA A 311 17.02 -23.38 9.77
CA ALA A 311 17.09 -22.25 8.86
C ALA A 311 15.76 -21.48 8.81
N ALA A 312 14.61 -22.15 8.81
CA ALA A 312 13.30 -21.53 8.89
C ALA A 312 13.11 -20.73 10.18
N GLN A 313 13.58 -21.27 11.33
CA GLN A 313 13.57 -20.53 12.61
C GLN A 313 14.38 -19.23 12.54
N TYR A 314 15.61 -19.31 11.99
CA TYR A 314 16.44 -18.10 11.84
C TYR A 314 15.82 -17.10 10.88
N THR A 315 15.18 -17.56 9.81
CA THR A 315 14.48 -16.69 8.84
C THR A 315 13.32 -15.96 9.52
N TYR A 316 12.50 -16.66 10.31
CA TYR A 316 11.42 -16.03 11.06
C TYR A 316 11.95 -15.02 12.09
N ASN A 317 12.97 -15.38 12.87
CA ASN A 317 13.55 -14.46 13.84
C ASN A 317 14.15 -13.21 13.17
N ALA A 318 14.79 -13.37 12.02
CA ALA A 318 15.29 -12.25 11.23
C ALA A 318 14.13 -11.35 10.71
N ALA A 319 13.01 -11.93 10.27
CA ALA A 319 11.84 -11.16 9.86
C ALA A 319 11.28 -10.32 11.02
N VAL A 320 11.17 -10.90 12.22
CA VAL A 320 10.74 -10.17 13.43
C VAL A 320 11.70 -9.03 13.77
N GLN A 321 13.01 -9.28 13.77
CA GLN A 321 14.02 -8.25 14.06
C GLN A 321 14.00 -7.12 13.03
N ASN A 322 13.88 -7.44 11.74
CA ASN A 322 13.79 -6.44 10.69
C ASN A 322 12.52 -5.60 10.82
N PHE A 323 11.39 -6.22 11.15
CA PHE A 323 10.15 -5.52 11.42
C PHE A 323 10.30 -4.52 12.57
N GLU A 324 10.88 -4.96 13.70
CA GLU A 324 11.13 -4.09 14.85
C GLU A 324 12.04 -2.90 14.51
N LEU A 325 13.12 -3.15 13.77
CA LEU A 325 14.03 -2.08 13.33
C LEU A 325 13.33 -1.06 12.43
N SER A 326 12.56 -1.54 11.44
CA SER A 326 11.82 -0.67 10.52
C SER A 326 10.74 0.12 11.25
N PHE A 327 10.00 -0.50 12.18
CA PHE A 327 8.98 0.18 12.97
C PHE A 327 9.57 1.29 13.85
N ARG A 328 10.69 1.01 14.54
CA ARG A 328 11.38 2.03 15.35
C ARG A 328 11.92 3.17 14.48
N SER A 329 12.42 2.86 13.29
CA SER A 329 12.83 3.89 12.32
C SER A 329 11.66 4.78 11.88
N LEU A 330 10.45 4.24 11.70
CA LEU A 330 9.26 5.06 11.42
C LEU A 330 8.94 6.00 12.59
N TYR A 331 8.97 5.51 13.82
CA TYR A 331 8.76 6.34 15.01
C TYR A 331 9.79 7.48 15.09
N ASP A 332 11.07 7.16 14.93
CA ASP A 332 12.16 8.14 14.96
C ASP A 332 12.02 9.19 13.83
N SER A 333 11.54 8.75 12.66
CA SER A 333 11.26 9.64 11.53
C SER A 333 10.15 10.64 11.86
N VAL A 334 9.06 10.22 12.49
CA VAL A 334 7.98 11.14 12.93
C VAL A 334 8.54 12.20 13.89
N GLN A 335 9.36 11.80 14.88
CA GLN A 335 9.96 12.74 15.85
C GLN A 335 10.92 13.72 15.15
N SER A 336 11.68 13.24 14.19
CA SER A 336 12.61 14.06 13.39
C SER A 336 11.85 15.10 12.56
N TYR A 337 10.81 14.69 11.83
CA TYR A 337 10.02 15.61 11.01
C TYR A 337 9.19 16.60 11.85
N ALA A 338 8.70 16.20 13.03
CA ALA A 338 8.08 17.13 13.98
C ALA A 338 9.05 18.23 14.43
N SER A 339 10.31 17.84 14.70
CA SER A 339 11.37 18.80 15.04
C SER A 339 11.74 19.71 13.86
N ALA A 340 11.81 19.16 12.64
CA ALA A 340 12.08 19.92 11.42
C ALA A 340 10.97 20.93 11.12
N LEU A 341 9.70 20.55 11.30
CA LEU A 341 8.57 21.46 11.15
C LEU A 341 8.64 22.64 12.13
N ASN A 342 8.97 22.36 13.40
CA ASN A 342 9.14 23.43 14.38
C ASN A 342 10.27 24.40 13.99
N ALA A 343 11.40 23.90 13.49
CA ALA A 343 12.50 24.72 13.00
C ALA A 343 12.07 25.55 11.76
N ALA A 344 11.35 24.97 10.82
CA ALA A 344 10.84 25.67 9.64
C ALA A 344 9.84 26.79 10.03
N LYS A 345 8.96 26.57 11.01
CA LYS A 345 8.02 27.59 11.53
C LYS A 345 8.77 28.75 12.17
N VAL A 346 9.85 28.49 12.94
CA VAL A 346 10.70 29.55 13.51
C VAL A 346 11.40 30.35 12.41
N SER A 347 11.93 29.69 11.36
CA SER A 347 12.55 30.37 10.22
C SER A 347 11.54 31.26 9.48
N LEU A 348 10.32 30.78 9.28
CA LEU A 348 9.25 31.59 8.66
C LEU A 348 8.94 32.86 9.44
N GLU A 349 8.94 32.82 10.79
CA GLU A 349 8.74 34.04 11.59
C GLU A 349 9.92 35.01 11.46
N CYS A 350 11.16 34.53 11.30
CA CYS A 350 12.29 35.39 10.98
C CYS A 350 12.11 36.07 9.62
N GLU A 351 11.75 35.34 8.57
CA GLU A 351 11.56 35.93 7.23
C GLU A 351 10.39 36.91 7.17
N ARG A 352 9.32 36.69 7.95
CA ARG A 352 8.23 37.66 8.12
C ARG A 352 8.74 38.97 8.72
N SER A 353 9.62 38.88 9.71
CA SER A 353 10.20 40.05 10.36
C SER A 353 11.17 40.78 9.42
N ASP A 354 11.94 40.04 8.62
CA ASP A 354 12.88 40.60 7.67
C ASP A 354 12.15 41.29 6.50
N LEU A 355 11.06 40.70 5.99
CA LEU A 355 10.21 41.37 5.00
C LEU A 355 9.60 42.68 5.55
N ALA A 356 9.08 42.66 6.80
CA ALA A 356 8.54 43.88 7.42
C ALA A 356 9.63 44.98 7.55
N ALA A 357 10.85 44.62 7.90
CA ALA A 357 11.98 45.56 7.93
C ALA A 357 12.36 46.06 6.52
N ALA A 358 12.32 45.17 5.50
CA ALA A 358 12.59 45.55 4.11
C ALA A 358 11.52 46.52 3.58
N GLN A 359 10.24 46.27 3.87
CA GLN A 359 9.13 47.17 3.50
C GLN A 359 9.32 48.58 4.08
N LEU A 360 9.65 48.70 5.38
CA LEU A 360 9.93 49.98 6.02
C LEU A 360 11.13 50.68 5.37
N ARG A 361 12.21 49.96 5.05
CA ARG A 361 13.38 50.54 4.39
C ARG A 361 13.09 51.00 2.97
N TYR A 362 12.22 50.29 2.26
CA TYR A 362 11.79 50.67 0.91
C TYR A 362 10.93 51.96 0.98
N GLU A 363 9.98 52.06 1.89
CA GLU A 363 9.18 53.26 2.13
C GLU A 363 10.07 54.48 2.47
N GLN A 364 11.18 54.26 3.16
CA GLN A 364 12.18 55.30 3.46
C GLN A 364 13.13 55.61 2.28
N GLY A 365 13.00 54.90 1.17
CA GLY A 365 13.88 55.06 0.00
C GLY A 365 15.30 54.58 0.22
N THR A 366 15.54 53.72 1.23
CA THR A 366 16.90 53.24 1.57
C THR A 366 17.30 51.94 0.89
N ILE A 367 16.36 51.23 0.30
CA ILE A 367 16.59 50.03 -0.52
C ILE A 367 15.85 50.15 -1.86
N SER A 368 16.28 49.36 -2.85
CA SER A 368 15.63 49.32 -4.16
C SER A 368 14.40 48.40 -4.12
N GLU A 369 13.53 48.56 -5.11
CA GLU A 369 12.36 47.68 -5.33
C GLU A 369 12.81 46.20 -5.50
N ASN A 370 13.91 45.94 -6.21
CA ASN A 370 14.48 44.60 -6.35
C ASN A 370 14.88 43.99 -5.01
N ALA A 371 15.43 44.79 -4.07
CA ALA A 371 15.76 44.31 -2.73
C ALA A 371 14.53 43.97 -1.91
N LEU A 372 13.40 44.71 -2.10
CA LEU A 372 12.13 44.36 -1.49
C LEU A 372 11.59 43.05 -2.07
N HIS A 373 11.60 42.90 -3.40
CA HIS A 373 11.17 41.66 -4.06
C HIS A 373 12.01 40.44 -3.64
N THR A 374 13.31 40.63 -3.37
CA THR A 374 14.15 39.55 -2.84
C THR A 374 13.65 39.09 -1.47
N ALA A 375 13.29 40.01 -0.57
CA ALA A 375 12.73 39.66 0.73
C ALA A 375 11.35 38.98 0.63
N GLU A 376 10.52 39.37 -0.37
CA GLU A 376 9.27 38.67 -0.68
C GLU A 376 9.51 37.24 -1.17
N ASP A 377 10.46 37.04 -2.06
CA ASP A 377 10.83 35.71 -2.59
C ASP A 377 11.40 34.80 -1.49
N GLU A 378 12.18 35.35 -0.53
CA GLU A 378 12.70 34.65 0.65
C GLU A 378 11.55 34.21 1.57
N LEU A 379 10.57 35.07 1.81
CA LEU A 379 9.36 34.69 2.57
C LEU A 379 8.59 33.57 1.88
N TYR A 380 8.39 33.60 0.56
CA TYR A 380 7.72 32.51 -0.17
C TYR A 380 8.52 31.21 -0.05
N THR A 381 9.84 31.26 -0.11
CA THR A 381 10.69 30.09 0.08
C THR A 381 10.55 29.49 1.47
N ALA A 382 10.48 30.35 2.51
CA ALA A 382 10.23 29.88 3.87
C ALA A 382 8.83 29.27 4.05
N GLN A 383 7.80 29.82 3.39
CA GLN A 383 6.46 29.25 3.38
C GLN A 383 6.43 27.87 2.71
N ASP A 384 7.10 27.74 1.54
CA ASP A 384 7.23 26.46 0.84
C ASP A 384 7.96 25.43 1.71
N THR A 385 8.96 25.86 2.48
CA THR A 385 9.71 24.99 3.42
C THR A 385 8.79 24.49 4.54
N VAL A 386 7.93 25.34 5.10
CA VAL A 386 6.95 24.92 6.11
C VAL A 386 5.94 23.94 5.51
N SER A 387 5.36 24.24 4.34
CA SER A 387 4.43 23.34 3.66
C SER A 387 5.05 21.98 3.35
N GLY A 388 6.33 21.97 2.93
CA GLY A 388 7.10 20.75 2.74
C GLY A 388 7.27 19.95 4.03
N ALA A 389 7.66 20.62 5.12
CA ALA A 389 7.84 19.97 6.43
C ALA A 389 6.53 19.44 7.03
N GLU A 390 5.41 20.15 6.82
CA GLU A 390 4.07 19.67 7.20
C GLU A 390 3.69 18.39 6.45
N ARG A 391 3.96 18.33 5.17
CA ARG A 391 3.72 17.17 4.31
C ARG A 391 4.62 15.99 4.69
N ASP A 392 5.91 16.23 4.98
CA ASP A 392 6.85 15.21 5.42
C ASP A 392 6.44 14.60 6.76
N LEU A 393 6.06 15.45 7.73
CA LEU A 393 5.52 15.00 9.01
C LEU A 393 4.24 14.19 8.84
N PHE A 394 3.30 14.67 8.02
CA PHE A 394 2.07 13.95 7.73
C PHE A 394 2.37 12.57 7.12
N THR A 395 3.26 12.51 6.13
CA THR A 395 3.64 11.25 5.47
C THR A 395 4.25 10.27 6.47
N ALA A 396 5.20 10.72 7.30
CA ALA A 396 5.82 9.87 8.32
C ALA A 396 4.80 9.36 9.35
N TYR A 397 3.91 10.25 9.82
CA TYR A 397 2.85 9.89 10.77
C TYR A 397 1.83 8.92 10.13
N ASN A 398 1.45 9.14 8.88
CA ASN A 398 0.54 8.25 8.16
C ASN A 398 1.15 6.85 7.97
N ASN A 399 2.44 6.76 7.59
CA ASN A 399 3.15 5.50 7.49
C ASN A 399 3.26 4.80 8.86
N TYR A 400 3.48 5.54 9.94
CA TYR A 400 3.44 4.99 11.29
C TYR A 400 2.06 4.43 11.64
N ARG A 401 0.96 5.13 11.31
CA ARG A 401 -0.40 4.62 11.47
C ARG A 401 -0.64 3.33 10.69
N TRP A 402 -0.23 3.27 9.41
CA TRP A 402 -0.34 2.07 8.60
C TRP A 402 0.42 0.89 9.22
N ALA A 403 1.58 1.14 9.80
CA ALA A 403 2.33 0.12 10.52
C ALA A 403 1.61 -0.36 11.77
N VAL A 404 1.02 0.56 12.58
CA VAL A 404 0.33 0.23 13.83
C VAL A 404 -0.99 -0.50 13.59
N ASP A 405 -1.80 -0.01 12.64
CA ASP A 405 -3.16 -0.50 12.46
C ASP A 405 -3.24 -1.73 11.52
N TYR A 406 -2.37 -1.81 10.53
CA TYR A 406 -2.39 -2.85 9.49
C TYR A 406 -1.09 -3.66 9.41
N GLY A 407 -0.05 -3.30 10.18
CA GLY A 407 1.25 -3.96 10.13
C GLY A 407 1.99 -3.75 8.80
N LEU A 408 1.60 -2.74 8.03
CA LEU A 408 2.23 -2.38 6.77
C LEU A 408 3.40 -1.43 7.05
N LEU A 409 4.60 -1.92 6.81
CA LEU A 409 5.80 -1.08 6.82
C LEU A 409 5.97 -0.55 5.39
N ALA A 410 5.63 0.74 5.17
CA ALA A 410 6.00 1.43 3.94
C ALA A 410 7.53 1.52 3.88
N GLY A 411 8.13 0.78 2.95
CA GLY A 411 9.55 0.78 2.65
C GLY A 411 9.84 1.72 1.50
#